data_a7949da1049d61f25274133197f333d5
#
_entry.id   a7949da1049d61f25274133197f333d5
#
_cell.length_a   1.000
_cell.length_b   1.000
_cell.length_c   1.000
_cell.angle_alpha   90.00
_cell.angle_beta   90.00
_cell.angle_gamma   90.00
#
_symmetry.space_group_name_H-M   'P 1'
#
loop_
_entity.id
_entity.type
_entity.pdbx_description
1 polymer ?
#
loop_
_entity_poly.entity_id
_entity_poly.type
_entity_poly.pdbx_seq_one_letter_code
_entity_poly.pdbx_strand_id
1 'polypeptide(L)'
;MITAHPAITIRRAVADDEPAIHAMVRRERLNPHHLYFRNFAVAVSGHEIVGASQIRHHRDGSRELGSVVVTPLWRGCGISARLIEFLLAGEGSVVHVITRKRHAHHYERWGFAPIPARLAPCPIRLNFRIGDTIGTIMALVQRRRVNRLMILRRTV
;
A
#
# COMPACT_ATOMS: atom_id res chain seq x y z
N MET A 1 -30.96 7.24 -11.67
CA MET A 1 -30.00 6.77 -12.71
C MET A 1 -28.80 6.18 -12.02
N ILE A 2 -28.66 4.87 -12.02
CA ILE A 2 -27.45 4.19 -11.54
C ILE A 2 -26.40 4.41 -12.63
N THR A 3 -25.49 5.34 -12.43
CA THR A 3 -24.32 5.51 -13.29
C THR A 3 -23.49 4.23 -13.13
N ALA A 4 -23.59 3.32 -14.09
CA ALA A 4 -22.71 2.15 -14.14
C ALA A 4 -21.26 2.67 -14.19
N HIS A 5 -20.52 2.45 -13.11
CA HIS A 5 -19.08 2.72 -13.14
C HIS A 5 -18.46 1.91 -14.27
N PRO A 6 -17.62 2.53 -15.12
CA PRO A 6 -16.95 1.79 -16.17
C PRO A 6 -16.14 0.64 -15.60
N ALA A 7 -15.99 -0.43 -16.37
CA ALA A 7 -15.28 -1.63 -15.94
C ALA A 7 -13.86 -1.30 -15.48
N ILE A 8 -13.49 -1.83 -14.31
CA ILE A 8 -12.14 -1.69 -13.75
C ILE A 8 -11.28 -2.89 -14.15
N THR A 9 -10.14 -2.63 -14.76
CA THR A 9 -9.12 -3.62 -15.08
C THR A 9 -7.95 -3.48 -14.12
N ILE A 10 -7.49 -4.60 -13.54
CA ILE A 10 -6.25 -4.64 -12.76
C ILE A 10 -5.15 -5.24 -13.64
N ARG A 11 -4.02 -4.56 -13.72
CA ARG A 11 -2.84 -5.02 -14.47
C ARG A 11 -1.53 -4.59 -13.83
N ARG A 12 -0.42 -5.18 -14.25
CA ARG A 12 0.90 -4.64 -13.92
C ARG A 12 1.05 -3.24 -14.51
N ALA A 13 1.76 -2.39 -13.77
CA ALA A 13 2.09 -1.06 -14.27
C ALA A 13 3.16 -1.14 -15.37
N VAL A 14 3.09 -0.22 -16.32
CA VAL A 14 4.08 0.02 -17.36
C VAL A 14 4.78 1.36 -17.12
N ALA A 15 5.85 1.64 -17.87
CA ALA A 15 6.65 2.87 -17.66
C ALA A 15 5.81 4.15 -17.77
N ASP A 16 4.84 4.19 -18.69
CA ASP A 16 3.98 5.35 -18.90
C ASP A 16 3.02 5.64 -17.73
N ASP A 17 2.82 4.68 -16.83
CA ASP A 17 1.99 4.85 -15.63
C ASP A 17 2.75 5.60 -14.51
N GLU A 18 4.08 5.66 -14.56
CA GLU A 18 4.92 6.15 -13.47
C GLU A 18 4.57 7.58 -13.01
N PRO A 19 4.33 8.55 -13.90
CA PRO A 19 3.95 9.90 -13.48
C PRO A 19 2.63 9.92 -12.69
N ALA A 20 1.63 9.14 -13.11
CA ALA A 20 0.33 9.05 -12.43
C ALA A 20 0.47 8.37 -11.06
N ILE A 21 1.24 7.28 -10.96
CA ILE A 21 1.54 6.60 -9.70
C ILE A 21 2.20 7.57 -8.70
N HIS A 22 3.23 8.31 -9.14
CA HIS A 22 3.92 9.28 -8.30
C HIS A 22 2.99 10.41 -7.83
N ALA A 23 2.13 10.91 -8.70
CA ALA A 23 1.15 11.94 -8.34
C ALA A 23 0.16 11.43 -7.27
N MET A 24 -0.36 10.21 -7.41
CA MET A 24 -1.28 9.59 -6.47
C MET A 24 -0.63 9.38 -5.09
N VAL A 25 0.59 8.82 -5.06
CA VAL A 25 1.33 8.57 -3.82
C VAL A 25 1.63 9.86 -3.07
N ARG A 26 2.06 10.92 -3.78
CA ARG A 26 2.31 12.24 -3.19
C ARG A 26 1.04 12.90 -2.65
N ARG A 27 -0.06 12.83 -3.40
CA ARG A 27 -1.35 13.40 -2.98
C ARG A 27 -1.84 12.80 -1.67
N GLU A 28 -1.67 11.50 -1.47
CA GLU A 28 -2.07 10.79 -0.26
C GLU A 28 -0.98 10.82 0.84
N ARG A 29 0.13 11.54 0.61
CA ARG A 29 1.26 11.67 1.56
C ARG A 29 1.81 10.32 2.01
N LEU A 30 1.84 9.35 1.12
CA LEU A 30 2.44 8.04 1.36
C LEU A 30 3.97 8.12 1.18
N ASN A 31 4.66 7.06 1.59
CA ASN A 31 6.12 6.97 1.46
C ASN A 31 6.54 7.18 -0.01
N PRO A 32 7.28 8.26 -0.35
CA PRO A 32 7.66 8.60 -1.72
C PRO A 32 8.88 7.84 -2.24
N HIS A 33 9.47 6.96 -1.42
CA HIS A 33 10.68 6.24 -1.77
C HIS A 33 10.36 4.90 -2.44
N HIS A 34 11.26 4.47 -3.35
CA HIS A 34 11.17 3.17 -4.05
C HIS A 34 9.87 2.99 -4.86
N LEU A 35 9.47 4.03 -5.60
CA LEU A 35 8.28 4.02 -6.46
C LEU A 35 8.64 3.54 -7.87
N TYR A 36 9.19 2.37 -8.02
CA TYR A 36 9.50 1.78 -9.32
C TYR A 36 8.25 1.15 -9.92
N PHE A 37 7.83 1.59 -11.12
CA PHE A 37 6.60 1.10 -11.76
C PHE A 37 6.52 -0.43 -11.83
N ARG A 38 7.65 -1.12 -12.04
CA ARG A 38 7.72 -2.60 -12.12
C ARG A 38 7.21 -3.31 -10.87
N ASN A 39 7.23 -2.65 -9.73
CA ASN A 39 6.72 -3.19 -8.47
C ASN A 39 5.22 -2.99 -8.29
N PHE A 40 4.60 -2.16 -9.16
CA PHE A 40 3.21 -1.77 -9.02
C PHE A 40 2.24 -2.64 -9.83
N ALA A 41 1.04 -2.77 -9.27
CA ALA A 41 -0.19 -3.02 -10.00
C ALA A 41 -1.03 -1.75 -10.01
N VAL A 42 -1.76 -1.53 -11.08
CA VAL A 42 -2.67 -0.39 -11.27
C VAL A 42 -4.08 -0.87 -11.57
N ALA A 43 -5.04 -0.10 -11.08
CA ALA A 43 -6.45 -0.22 -11.44
C ALA A 43 -6.78 0.86 -12.47
N VAL A 44 -7.29 0.45 -13.61
CA VAL A 44 -7.55 1.33 -14.75
C VAL A 44 -9.04 1.32 -15.09
N SER A 45 -9.61 2.50 -15.26
CA SER A 45 -10.97 2.73 -15.77
C SER A 45 -10.88 3.52 -17.05
N GLY A 46 -11.23 2.88 -18.19
CA GLY A 46 -10.96 3.48 -19.50
C GLY A 46 -9.47 3.74 -19.70
N HIS A 47 -9.06 5.00 -19.72
CA HIS A 47 -7.66 5.42 -19.85
C HIS A 47 -7.08 6.00 -18.55
N GLU A 48 -7.87 6.06 -17.48
CA GLU A 48 -7.47 6.68 -16.21
C GLU A 48 -7.01 5.65 -15.20
N ILE A 49 -5.88 5.92 -14.51
CA ILE A 49 -5.43 5.14 -13.36
C ILE A 49 -6.20 5.65 -12.14
N VAL A 50 -7.02 4.78 -11.57
CA VAL A 50 -7.89 5.09 -10.42
C VAL A 50 -7.41 4.46 -9.11
N GLY A 51 -6.41 3.60 -9.18
CA GLY A 51 -5.79 2.99 -8.01
C GLY A 51 -4.42 2.41 -8.32
N ALA A 52 -3.57 2.31 -7.31
CA ALA A 52 -2.26 1.69 -7.41
C ALA A 52 -1.86 1.03 -6.09
N SER A 53 -1.02 0.01 -6.17
CA SER A 53 -0.37 -0.62 -5.02
C SER A 53 0.90 -1.32 -5.48
N GLN A 54 1.86 -1.55 -4.57
CA GLN A 54 3.12 -2.22 -4.91
C GLN A 54 3.54 -3.25 -3.86
N ILE A 55 4.38 -4.20 -4.28
CA ILE A 55 5.25 -4.95 -3.38
C ILE A 55 6.68 -4.45 -3.60
N ARG A 56 7.23 -3.74 -2.61
CA ARG A 56 8.62 -3.30 -2.62
C ARG A 56 9.54 -4.49 -2.42
N HIS A 57 10.55 -4.56 -3.25
CA HIS A 57 11.62 -5.55 -3.15
C HIS A 57 12.83 -4.88 -2.52
N HIS A 58 13.10 -5.21 -1.26
CA HIS A 58 14.27 -4.69 -0.55
C HIS A 58 15.53 -5.48 -0.90
N ARG A 59 16.71 -4.87 -0.72
CA ARG A 59 18.01 -5.47 -1.05
C ARG A 59 18.32 -6.75 -0.26
N ASP A 60 17.77 -6.86 0.95
CA ASP A 60 17.92 -8.05 1.80
C ASP A 60 16.97 -9.20 1.43
N GLY A 61 16.24 -9.06 0.33
CA GLY A 61 15.26 -10.03 -0.14
C GLY A 61 13.87 -9.89 0.48
N SER A 62 13.69 -9.04 1.48
CA SER A 62 12.37 -8.85 2.10
C SER A 62 11.38 -8.16 1.17
N ARG A 63 10.09 -8.44 1.37
CA ARG A 63 8.97 -7.95 0.57
C ARG A 63 8.05 -7.11 1.44
N GLU A 64 7.65 -5.94 0.95
CA GLU A 64 6.77 -5.01 1.65
C GLU A 64 5.63 -4.56 0.75
N LEU A 65 4.41 -4.96 1.09
CA LEU A 65 3.19 -4.43 0.47
C LEU A 65 2.99 -2.99 0.94
N GLY A 66 2.82 -2.07 0.00
CA GLY A 66 2.67 -0.66 0.34
C GLY A 66 2.09 0.18 -0.79
N SER A 67 2.05 1.49 -0.56
CA SER A 67 1.52 2.47 -1.50
C SER A 67 0.11 2.13 -2.00
N VAL A 68 -0.74 1.55 -1.13
CA VAL A 68 -2.13 1.24 -1.48
C VAL A 68 -2.90 2.55 -1.56
N VAL A 69 -3.27 2.95 -2.75
CA VAL A 69 -3.97 4.21 -3.01
C VAL A 69 -5.10 4.00 -4.01
N VAL A 70 -6.23 4.65 -3.74
CA VAL A 70 -7.41 4.69 -4.63
C VAL A 70 -7.91 6.13 -4.67
N THR A 71 -8.19 6.64 -5.86
CA THR A 71 -8.72 8.00 -6.03
C THR A 71 -10.05 8.15 -5.30
N PRO A 72 -10.35 9.35 -4.74
CA PRO A 72 -11.52 9.53 -3.87
C PRO A 72 -12.86 9.05 -4.45
N LEU A 73 -13.09 9.32 -5.74
CA LEU A 73 -14.34 8.94 -6.43
C LEU A 73 -14.55 7.41 -6.54
N TRP A 74 -13.47 6.64 -6.42
CA TRP A 74 -13.47 5.18 -6.58
C TRP A 74 -13.29 4.43 -5.25
N ARG A 75 -13.27 5.14 -4.12
CA ARG A 75 -13.20 4.51 -2.80
C ARG A 75 -14.50 3.79 -2.49
N GLY A 76 -14.39 2.71 -1.72
CA GLY A 76 -15.55 1.86 -1.41
C GLY A 76 -15.94 0.85 -2.49
N CYS A 77 -15.30 0.88 -3.67
CA CYS A 77 -15.58 -0.02 -4.80
C CYS A 77 -14.74 -1.31 -4.79
N GLY A 78 -14.05 -1.63 -3.69
CA GLY A 78 -13.24 -2.85 -3.58
C GLY A 78 -11.92 -2.86 -4.35
N ILE A 79 -11.52 -1.73 -4.95
CA ILE A 79 -10.32 -1.64 -5.81
C ILE A 79 -9.05 -1.98 -5.04
N SER A 80 -8.89 -1.49 -3.82
CA SER A 80 -7.71 -1.79 -2.99
C SER A 80 -7.57 -3.29 -2.73
N ALA A 81 -8.67 -3.98 -2.45
CA ALA A 81 -8.67 -5.43 -2.27
C ALA A 81 -8.22 -6.16 -3.53
N ARG A 82 -8.77 -5.80 -4.68
CA ARG A 82 -8.40 -6.41 -5.97
C ARG A 82 -6.93 -6.18 -6.34
N LEU A 83 -6.38 -4.98 -6.05
CA LEU A 83 -4.96 -4.67 -6.24
C LEU A 83 -4.07 -5.54 -5.35
N ILE A 84 -4.42 -5.67 -4.07
CA ILE A 84 -3.67 -6.50 -3.10
C ILE A 84 -3.73 -7.96 -3.52
N GLU A 85 -4.90 -8.50 -3.85
CA GLU A 85 -5.08 -9.87 -4.31
C GLU A 85 -4.25 -10.18 -5.56
N PHE A 86 -4.27 -9.27 -6.54
CA PHE A 86 -3.48 -9.39 -7.76
C PHE A 86 -1.97 -9.46 -7.48
N LEU A 87 -1.47 -8.61 -6.57
CA LEU A 87 -0.06 -8.60 -6.20
C LEU A 87 0.33 -9.86 -5.41
N LEU A 88 -0.50 -10.29 -4.45
CA LEU A 88 -0.24 -11.44 -3.62
C LEU A 88 -0.34 -12.77 -4.39
N ALA A 89 -1.18 -12.85 -5.42
CA ALA A 89 -1.29 -14.03 -6.27
C ALA A 89 0.02 -14.36 -7.01
N GLY A 90 0.84 -13.35 -7.30
CA GLY A 90 2.15 -13.51 -7.95
C GLY A 90 3.33 -13.60 -6.97
N GLU A 91 3.06 -13.63 -5.65
CA GLU A 91 4.11 -13.53 -4.63
C GLU A 91 4.19 -14.81 -3.79
N GLY A 92 5.30 -15.53 -3.95
CA GLY A 92 5.59 -16.78 -3.23
C GLY A 92 6.43 -16.60 -1.96
N SER A 93 6.73 -15.36 -1.57
CA SER A 93 7.60 -15.06 -0.43
C SER A 93 6.81 -14.51 0.76
N VAL A 94 7.45 -14.48 1.93
CA VAL A 94 6.94 -13.78 3.10
C VAL A 94 6.77 -12.29 2.79
N VAL A 95 5.58 -11.76 2.98
CA VAL A 95 5.25 -10.35 2.74
C VAL A 95 4.94 -9.64 4.05
N HIS A 96 5.47 -8.45 4.20
CA HIS A 96 5.16 -7.56 5.32
C HIS A 96 4.32 -6.39 4.84
N VAL A 97 3.56 -5.77 5.75
CA VAL A 97 2.87 -4.51 5.53
C VAL A 97 2.98 -3.63 6.76
N ILE A 98 3.26 -2.35 6.54
CA ILE A 98 3.20 -1.31 7.58
C ILE A 98 1.86 -0.61 7.40
N THR A 99 1.01 -0.69 8.41
CA THR A 99 -0.32 -0.08 8.36
C THR A 99 -0.68 0.60 9.67
N ARG A 100 -1.68 1.45 9.64
CA ARG A 100 -2.25 2.03 10.87
C ARG A 100 -3.04 0.96 11.61
N LYS A 101 -2.93 0.93 12.92
CA LYS A 101 -3.61 -0.07 13.78
C LYS A 101 -5.10 -0.22 13.44
N ARG A 102 -5.78 0.88 13.15
CA ARG A 102 -7.22 0.87 12.79
C ARG A 102 -7.55 0.12 11.49
N HIS A 103 -6.57 -0.08 10.60
CA HIS A 103 -6.75 -0.75 9.32
C HIS A 103 -6.20 -2.18 9.30
N ALA A 104 -5.58 -2.64 10.39
CA ALA A 104 -4.93 -3.95 10.46
C ALA A 104 -5.88 -5.10 10.13
N HIS A 105 -7.12 -5.05 10.64
CA HIS A 105 -8.13 -6.06 10.41
C HIS A 105 -8.47 -6.30 8.93
N HIS A 106 -8.28 -5.30 8.06
CA HIS A 106 -8.52 -5.48 6.62
C HIS A 106 -7.56 -6.47 5.98
N TYR A 107 -6.37 -6.65 6.56
CA TYR A 107 -5.31 -7.52 6.02
C TYR A 107 -5.42 -8.97 6.49
N GLU A 108 -6.21 -9.25 7.54
CA GLU A 108 -6.38 -10.59 8.10
C GLU A 108 -6.94 -11.58 7.08
N ARG A 109 -7.83 -11.12 6.20
CA ARG A 109 -8.43 -11.93 5.12
C ARG A 109 -7.41 -12.52 4.14
N TRP A 110 -6.20 -11.95 4.06
CA TRP A 110 -5.09 -12.45 3.25
C TRP A 110 -4.00 -13.13 4.08
N GLY A 111 -4.30 -13.49 5.34
CA GLY A 111 -3.37 -14.20 6.20
C GLY A 111 -2.29 -13.34 6.86
N PHE A 112 -2.45 -12.03 6.87
CA PHE A 112 -1.54 -11.15 7.60
C PHE A 112 -1.86 -11.16 9.10
N ALA A 113 -0.82 -11.31 9.93
CA ALA A 113 -0.90 -11.25 11.38
C ALA A 113 0.10 -10.25 11.96
N PRO A 114 -0.23 -9.59 13.08
CA PRO A 114 0.67 -8.66 13.76
C PRO A 114 1.97 -9.34 14.21
N ILE A 115 3.10 -8.63 14.03
CA ILE A 115 4.38 -9.03 14.58
C ILE A 115 5.03 -7.89 15.35
N PRO A 116 5.82 -8.17 16.39
CA PRO A 116 6.66 -7.17 17.02
C PRO A 116 7.69 -6.61 16.04
N ALA A 117 7.94 -5.30 16.07
CA ALA A 117 8.85 -4.65 15.13
C ALA A 117 10.27 -5.26 15.13
N ARG A 118 10.74 -5.80 16.27
CA ARG A 118 12.04 -6.47 16.37
C ARG A 118 12.18 -7.72 15.50
N LEU A 119 11.07 -8.35 15.13
CA LEU A 119 11.02 -9.54 14.27
C LEU A 119 10.92 -9.21 12.78
N ALA A 120 10.72 -7.94 12.43
CA ALA A 120 10.68 -7.50 11.05
C ALA A 120 12.10 -7.35 10.46
N PRO A 121 12.28 -7.60 9.16
CA PRO A 121 13.52 -7.30 8.44
C PRO A 121 13.98 -5.85 8.63
N CYS A 122 15.29 -5.61 8.56
CA CYS A 122 15.87 -4.30 8.85
C CYS A 122 15.26 -3.15 8.01
N PRO A 123 15.11 -3.27 6.68
CA PRO A 123 14.51 -2.19 5.88
C PRO A 123 13.08 -1.86 6.30
N ILE A 124 12.27 -2.88 6.58
CA ILE A 124 10.87 -2.72 7.00
C ILE A 124 10.80 -2.07 8.38
N ARG A 125 11.65 -2.50 9.30
CA ARG A 125 11.76 -1.90 10.63
C ARG A 125 12.18 -0.43 10.59
N LEU A 126 13.09 -0.09 9.67
CA LEU A 126 13.52 1.30 9.47
C LEU A 126 12.37 2.16 8.94
N ASN A 127 11.69 1.69 7.89
CA ASN A 127 10.51 2.37 7.32
C ASN A 127 9.41 2.56 8.37
N PHE A 128 9.17 1.54 9.19
CA PHE A 128 8.21 1.62 10.30
C PHE A 128 8.59 2.72 11.30
N ARG A 129 9.84 2.77 11.75
CA ARG A 129 10.30 3.79 12.71
C ARG A 129 10.19 5.19 12.16
N ILE A 130 10.61 5.40 10.92
CA ILE A 130 10.52 6.70 10.24
C ILE A 130 9.05 7.12 10.12
N GLY A 131 8.18 6.24 9.64
CA GLY A 131 6.77 6.52 9.45
C GLY A 131 6.03 6.79 10.77
N ASP A 132 6.32 6.02 11.82
CA ASP A 132 5.70 6.21 13.15
C ASP A 132 6.15 7.53 13.79
N THR A 133 7.43 7.87 13.68
CA THR A 133 7.99 9.14 14.18
C THR A 133 7.37 10.33 13.45
N ILE A 134 7.36 10.33 12.12
CA ILE A 134 6.76 11.40 11.32
C ILE A 134 5.26 11.52 11.63
N GLY A 135 4.55 10.40 11.70
CA GLY A 135 3.13 10.36 12.02
C GLY A 135 2.82 10.94 13.40
N THR A 136 3.67 10.66 14.39
CA THR A 136 3.55 11.19 15.76
C THR A 136 3.78 12.70 15.77
N ILE A 137 4.86 13.19 15.14
CA ILE A 137 5.16 14.63 15.08
C ILE A 137 4.02 15.37 14.38
N MET A 138 3.54 14.88 13.24
CA MET A 138 2.45 15.51 12.50
C MET A 138 1.13 15.53 13.30
N ALA A 139 0.84 14.47 14.06
CA ALA A 139 -0.35 14.43 14.91
C ALA A 139 -0.27 15.45 16.04
N LEU A 140 0.89 15.61 16.67
CA LEU A 140 1.13 16.61 17.72
C LEU A 140 0.98 18.03 17.17
N VAL A 141 1.61 18.33 16.01
CA VAL A 141 1.48 19.66 15.37
C VAL A 141 0.04 19.98 15.00
N GLN A 142 -0.71 19.00 14.51
CA GLN A 142 -2.10 19.17 14.09
C GLN A 142 -3.12 18.99 15.24
N ARG A 143 -2.67 18.77 16.48
CA ARG A 143 -3.52 18.48 17.64
C ARG A 143 -4.52 17.35 17.40
N ARG A 144 -4.10 16.33 16.62
CA ARG A 144 -4.90 15.13 16.31
C ARG A 144 -4.44 13.94 17.15
N ARG A 145 -5.31 12.93 17.28
CA ARG A 145 -4.91 11.68 17.93
C ARG A 145 -3.81 10.99 17.15
N VAL A 146 -2.76 10.54 17.85
CA VAL A 146 -1.68 9.74 17.26
C VAL A 146 -2.25 8.41 16.79
N ASN A 147 -2.13 8.17 15.50
CA ASN A 147 -2.60 6.95 14.86
C ASN A 147 -1.41 6.01 14.64
N ARG A 148 -1.12 5.20 15.66
CA ARG A 148 0.06 4.33 15.69
C ARG A 148 0.08 3.36 14.53
N LEU A 149 1.28 3.17 13.98
CA LEU A 149 1.56 2.15 12.99
C LEU A 149 1.77 0.78 13.64
N MET A 150 1.63 -0.26 12.85
CA MET A 150 2.01 -1.62 13.20
C MET A 150 2.54 -2.37 11.98
N ILE A 151 3.30 -3.41 12.22
CA ILE A 151 3.81 -4.30 11.18
C ILE A 151 3.00 -5.59 11.21
N LEU A 152 2.50 -5.99 10.05
CA LEU A 152 1.88 -7.28 9.85
C LEU A 152 2.77 -8.12 8.93
N ARG A 153 2.71 -9.43 9.07
CA ARG A 153 3.42 -10.40 8.25
C ARG A 153 2.46 -11.48 7.76
N ARG A 154 2.54 -11.79 6.47
CA ARG A 154 1.93 -12.95 5.85
C ARG A 154 3.03 -13.96 5.54
N THR A 155 2.88 -15.18 6.04
CA THR A 155 3.67 -16.34 5.64
C THR A 155 2.92 -17.08 4.54
N VAL A 156 3.62 -17.58 3.54
CA VAL A 156 3.02 -18.38 2.46
C VAL A 156 2.61 -19.72 2.99
#